data_828a674737510018eb9f39ea04579b53
#
_entry.id   828a674737510018eb9f39ea04579b53
#
_cell.length_a   1.000
_cell.length_b   1.000
_cell.length_c   1.000
_cell.angle_alpha   90.00
_cell.angle_beta   90.00
_cell.angle_gamma   90.00
#
_symmetry.space_group_name_H-M   'P 1'
#
loop_
_entity.id
_entity.type
_entity.pdbx_description
1 polymer ?
#
loop_
_entity_poly.entity_id
_entity_poly.type
_entity_poly.pdbx_seq_one_letter_code
_entity_poly.pdbx_strand_id
1 'polypeptide(L)'
;MRVRKQLEVMLADAPGELAKLTANLAEEHINIEAMSIQDANEYLLALYEVRAKTGRRVAPRDYYEAILKESARYSMIRLITDNPTKAVDVLAKRGYQVKVQDVIGLVLENHPGILHRVSRILGDAGINIAYTYGSGFSDSEAALFIFKVSDLEKALTILPDPLT
;
A
#
# COMPACT_ATOMS: atom_id res chain seq x y z
N MET A 1 8.58 -14.97 -6.79
CA MET A 1 8.03 -13.66 -7.21
C MET A 1 6.68 -13.86 -7.90
N ARG A 2 5.67 -13.00 -7.62
CA ARG A 2 4.33 -13.12 -8.26
C ARG A 2 3.71 -11.73 -8.44
N VAL A 3 2.96 -11.55 -9.53
CA VAL A 3 2.02 -10.44 -9.67
C VAL A 3 0.84 -10.71 -8.72
N ARG A 4 0.49 -9.71 -7.91
CA ARG A 4 -0.62 -9.77 -6.96
C ARG A 4 -1.64 -8.69 -7.29
N LYS A 5 -2.92 -8.99 -7.09
CA LYS A 5 -3.99 -8.01 -7.15
C LYS A 5 -4.12 -7.35 -5.79
N GLN A 6 -3.77 -6.07 -5.71
CA GLN A 6 -3.93 -5.26 -4.51
C GLN A 6 -5.27 -4.52 -4.58
N LEU A 7 -6.04 -4.61 -3.51
CA LEU A 7 -7.24 -3.83 -3.32
C LEU A 7 -6.87 -2.53 -2.59
N GLU A 8 -7.32 -1.40 -3.12
CA GLU A 8 -7.26 -0.10 -2.45
C GLU A 8 -8.67 0.33 -2.08
N VAL A 9 -8.88 0.61 -0.82
CA VAL A 9 -10.18 0.98 -0.25
C VAL A 9 -10.03 2.28 0.53
N MET A 10 -10.89 3.25 0.25
CA MET A 10 -11.03 4.44 1.09
C MET A 10 -11.93 4.09 2.27
N LEU A 11 -11.41 4.27 3.46
CA LEU A 11 -12.12 3.99 4.71
C LEU A 11 -12.33 5.29 5.47
N ALA A 12 -13.49 5.46 6.10
CA ALA A 12 -13.68 6.58 7.01
C ALA A 12 -12.68 6.47 8.16
N ASP A 13 -12.03 7.58 8.49
CA ASP A 13 -11.08 7.63 9.59
C ASP A 13 -11.85 7.78 10.92
N ALA A 14 -12.36 6.65 11.39
CA ALA A 14 -13.14 6.57 12.61
C ALA A 14 -12.90 5.24 13.34
N PRO A 15 -12.99 5.24 14.67
CA PRO A 15 -12.87 4.00 15.44
C PRO A 15 -13.87 2.93 14.98
N GLY A 16 -13.37 1.71 14.78
CA GLY A 16 -14.18 0.56 14.40
C GLY A 16 -14.36 0.35 12.89
N GLU A 17 -14.02 1.30 12.03
CA GLU A 17 -14.21 1.16 10.58
C GLU A 17 -13.35 0.03 10.00
N LEU A 18 -12.10 -0.09 10.44
CA LEU A 18 -11.24 -1.23 10.06
C LEU A 18 -11.84 -2.56 10.54
N ALA A 19 -12.38 -2.60 11.75
CA ALA A 19 -13.02 -3.80 12.28
C ALA A 19 -14.23 -4.23 11.43
N LYS A 20 -15.04 -3.29 10.97
CA LYS A 20 -16.17 -3.56 10.06
C LYS A 20 -15.70 -4.13 8.73
N LEU A 21 -14.69 -3.50 8.11
CA LEU A 21 -14.14 -3.96 6.85
C LEU A 21 -13.58 -5.38 6.96
N THR A 22 -12.76 -5.65 7.98
CA THR A 22 -12.15 -6.96 8.19
C THR A 22 -13.18 -8.03 8.56
N ALA A 23 -14.24 -7.68 9.31
CA ALA A 23 -15.34 -8.58 9.60
C ALA A 23 -16.06 -9.04 8.33
N ASN A 24 -16.33 -8.13 7.39
CA ASN A 24 -16.95 -8.47 6.11
C ASN A 24 -16.14 -9.50 5.30
N LEU A 25 -14.80 -9.41 5.34
CA LEU A 25 -13.94 -10.37 4.69
C LEU A 25 -13.90 -11.71 5.45
N ALA A 26 -13.86 -11.65 6.78
CA ALA A 26 -13.82 -12.84 7.63
C ALA A 26 -15.10 -13.68 7.55
N GLU A 27 -16.28 -13.04 7.51
CA GLU A 27 -17.58 -13.70 7.31
C GLU A 27 -17.60 -14.55 6.03
N GLU A 28 -16.86 -14.14 5.02
CA GLU A 28 -16.74 -14.81 3.74
C GLU A 28 -15.50 -15.70 3.63
N HIS A 29 -14.82 -15.95 4.74
CA HIS A 29 -13.61 -16.77 4.81
C HIS A 29 -12.48 -16.29 3.87
N ILE A 30 -12.34 -14.95 3.71
CA ILE A 30 -11.27 -14.33 2.92
C ILE A 30 -10.14 -13.95 3.87
N ASN A 31 -8.95 -14.49 3.63
CA ASN A 31 -7.77 -14.19 4.43
C ASN A 31 -7.02 -12.96 3.89
N ILE A 32 -6.59 -12.08 4.80
CA ILE A 32 -5.72 -10.94 4.50
C ILE A 32 -4.27 -11.39 4.68
N GLU A 33 -3.51 -11.42 3.59
CA GLU A 33 -2.12 -11.84 3.59
C GLU A 33 -1.14 -10.68 3.88
N ALA A 34 -1.50 -9.47 3.46
CA ALA A 34 -0.76 -8.25 3.77
C ALA A 34 -1.69 -7.04 3.76
N MET A 35 -1.37 -6.07 4.60
CA MET A 35 -2.16 -4.85 4.71
C MET A 35 -1.27 -3.65 5.03
N SER A 36 -1.63 -2.48 4.48
CA SER A 36 -1.14 -1.18 4.95
C SER A 36 -2.29 -0.19 5.07
N ILE A 37 -2.20 0.67 6.08
CA ILE A 37 -3.11 1.80 6.29
C ILE A 37 -2.28 3.06 6.22
N GLN A 38 -2.76 4.06 5.50
CA GLN A 38 -2.10 5.34 5.37
C GLN A 38 -3.12 6.46 5.62
N ASP A 39 -2.84 7.29 6.61
CA ASP A 39 -3.56 8.54 6.83
C ASP A 39 -3.17 9.56 5.75
N ALA A 40 -4.18 10.08 5.06
CA ALA A 40 -3.97 11.09 4.03
C ALA A 40 -3.47 12.43 4.61
N ASN A 41 -3.82 12.75 5.85
CA ASN A 41 -3.44 14.02 6.48
C ASN A 41 -1.96 14.15 6.74
N GLU A 42 -1.34 13.12 7.31
CA GLU A 42 0.08 13.16 7.69
C GLU A 42 0.94 13.45 6.46
N TYR A 43 0.62 12.81 5.33
CA TYR A 43 1.34 13.03 4.08
C TYR A 43 1.12 14.42 3.50
N LEU A 44 -0.12 14.93 3.52
CA LEU A 44 -0.45 16.27 3.02
C LEU A 44 0.19 17.37 3.87
N LEU A 45 0.20 17.22 5.19
CA LEU A 45 0.87 18.14 6.12
C LEU A 45 2.37 18.18 5.85
N ALA A 46 3.02 17.02 5.72
CA ALA A 46 4.45 16.94 5.42
C ALA A 46 4.79 17.62 4.10
N LEU A 47 3.99 17.41 3.04
CA LEU A 47 4.16 18.09 1.76
C LEU A 47 4.01 19.61 1.87
N TYR A 48 3.03 20.08 2.64
CA TYR A 48 2.83 21.51 2.88
C TYR A 48 4.04 22.13 3.57
N GLU A 49 4.54 21.52 4.63
CA GLU A 49 5.71 21.99 5.36
C GLU A 49 6.98 22.08 4.49
N VAL A 50 7.23 21.04 3.70
CA VAL A 50 8.37 21.03 2.77
C VAL A 50 8.26 22.16 1.74
N ARG A 51 7.08 22.38 1.17
CA ARG A 51 6.86 23.46 0.20
C ARG A 51 6.98 24.83 0.83
N ALA A 52 6.46 25.03 2.03
CA ALA A 52 6.58 26.27 2.77
C ALA A 52 8.05 26.64 3.04
N LYS A 53 8.88 25.64 3.41
CA LYS A 53 10.33 25.83 3.64
C LYS A 53 11.13 26.11 2.38
N THR A 54 10.68 25.66 1.21
CA THR A 54 11.41 25.84 -0.06
C THR A 54 11.09 27.16 -0.78
N GLY A 55 10.30 28.06 -0.18
CA GLY A 55 9.95 29.37 -0.76
C GLY A 55 9.12 29.32 -2.04
N ARG A 56 8.62 28.15 -2.43
CA ARG A 56 7.71 28.01 -3.58
C ARG A 56 6.34 28.57 -3.22
N ARG A 57 5.66 29.20 -4.20
CA ARG A 57 4.27 29.67 -3.99
C ARG A 57 3.42 28.52 -3.48
N VAL A 58 2.95 28.68 -2.26
CA VAL A 58 2.01 27.77 -1.60
C VAL A 58 0.63 28.39 -1.69
N ALA A 59 -0.40 27.62 -1.90
CA ALA A 59 -1.77 28.11 -1.80
C ALA A 59 -2.03 28.70 -0.40
N PRO A 60 -2.96 29.65 -0.25
CA PRO A 60 -3.28 30.23 1.04
C PRO A 60 -3.54 29.14 2.09
N ARG A 61 -3.14 29.41 3.34
CA ARG A 61 -3.25 28.48 4.45
C ARG A 61 -4.68 27.94 4.61
N ASP A 62 -5.67 28.81 4.48
CA ASP A 62 -7.09 28.46 4.60
C ASP A 62 -7.55 27.41 3.57
N TYR A 63 -6.98 27.46 2.36
CA TYR A 63 -7.25 26.47 1.32
C TYR A 63 -6.67 25.08 1.68
N TYR A 64 -5.47 25.06 2.25
CA TYR A 64 -4.87 23.82 2.75
C TYR A 64 -5.59 23.27 3.95
N GLU A 65 -6.00 24.12 4.89
CA GLU A 65 -6.77 23.70 6.07
C GLU A 65 -8.11 23.08 5.68
N ALA A 66 -8.78 23.60 4.65
CA ALA A 66 -10.00 23.02 4.12
C ALA A 66 -9.77 21.62 3.50
N ILE A 67 -8.70 21.46 2.69
CA ILE A 67 -8.34 20.18 2.10
C ILE A 67 -7.94 19.17 3.20
N LEU A 68 -7.14 19.60 4.17
CA LEU A 68 -6.74 18.77 5.30
C LEU A 68 -7.95 18.31 6.11
N LYS A 69 -8.89 19.20 6.38
CA LYS A 69 -10.12 18.89 7.11
C LYS A 69 -11.00 17.90 6.36
N GLU A 70 -11.03 17.94 5.04
CA GLU A 70 -11.78 17.00 4.22
C GLU A 70 -11.04 15.66 4.09
N SER A 71 -9.72 15.69 3.86
CA SER A 71 -8.89 14.49 3.77
C SER A 71 -8.74 13.74 5.10
N ALA A 72 -8.85 14.46 6.25
CA ALA A 72 -8.84 13.88 7.60
C ALA A 72 -9.98 12.88 7.85
N ARG A 73 -10.95 12.84 6.98
CA ARG A 73 -12.10 11.94 7.12
C ARG A 73 -11.84 10.54 6.59
N TYR A 74 -10.73 10.35 5.88
CA TYR A 74 -10.50 9.10 5.16
C TYR A 74 -9.05 8.64 5.31
N SER A 75 -8.91 7.33 5.47
CA SER A 75 -7.65 6.60 5.36
C SER A 75 -7.65 5.71 4.12
N MET A 76 -6.50 5.58 3.47
CA MET A 76 -6.30 4.64 2.38
C MET A 76 -5.83 3.30 2.94
N ILE A 77 -6.60 2.26 2.71
CA ILE A 77 -6.21 0.88 3.04
C ILE A 77 -5.82 0.15 1.78
N ARG A 78 -4.69 -0.55 1.83
CA ARG A 78 -4.23 -1.48 0.81
C ARG A 78 -4.24 -2.89 1.37
N LEU A 79 -4.85 -3.81 0.63
CA LEU A 79 -5.02 -5.20 1.03
C LEU A 79 -4.51 -6.14 -0.05
N ILE A 80 -3.81 -7.18 0.38
CA ILE A 80 -3.57 -8.39 -0.41
C ILE A 80 -4.36 -9.50 0.27
N THR A 81 -5.19 -10.20 -0.51
CA THR A 81 -6.01 -11.29 -0.02
C THR A 81 -5.75 -12.56 -0.82
N ASP A 82 -6.09 -13.70 -0.25
CA ASP A 82 -6.03 -15.01 -0.90
C ASP A 82 -7.03 -15.13 -2.06
N ASN A 83 -8.15 -14.40 -1.99
CA ASN A 83 -9.17 -14.37 -3.04
C ASN A 83 -9.58 -12.93 -3.39
N PRO A 84 -8.79 -12.21 -4.22
CA PRO A 84 -9.04 -10.81 -4.53
C PRO A 84 -10.35 -10.57 -5.28
N THR A 85 -10.77 -11.49 -6.14
CA THR A 85 -12.04 -11.36 -6.89
C THR A 85 -13.23 -11.39 -5.94
N LYS A 86 -13.28 -12.39 -5.05
CA LYS A 86 -14.35 -12.48 -4.04
C LYS A 86 -14.30 -11.30 -3.08
N ALA A 87 -13.11 -10.83 -2.68
CA ALA A 87 -12.95 -9.69 -1.80
C ALA A 87 -13.53 -8.40 -2.41
N VAL A 88 -13.29 -8.14 -3.71
CA VAL A 88 -13.88 -7.00 -4.42
C VAL A 88 -15.40 -7.08 -4.40
N ASP A 89 -15.98 -8.24 -4.73
CA ASP A 89 -17.43 -8.41 -4.78
C ASP A 89 -18.09 -8.20 -3.41
N VAL A 90 -17.47 -8.74 -2.35
CA VAL A 90 -17.95 -8.61 -0.97
C VAL A 90 -17.93 -7.14 -0.53
N LEU A 91 -16.81 -6.48 -0.70
CA LEU A 91 -16.65 -5.09 -0.28
C LEU A 91 -17.54 -4.15 -1.09
N ALA A 92 -17.66 -4.35 -2.40
CA ALA A 92 -18.55 -3.55 -3.25
C ALA A 92 -20.03 -3.70 -2.85
N LYS A 93 -20.50 -4.91 -2.54
CA LYS A 93 -21.86 -5.15 -2.02
C LYS A 93 -22.13 -4.48 -0.69
N ARG A 94 -21.10 -4.23 0.11
CA ARG A 94 -21.18 -3.52 1.40
C ARG A 94 -20.99 -2.00 1.25
N GLY A 95 -20.90 -1.49 0.02
CA GLY A 95 -20.84 -0.06 -0.29
C GLY A 95 -19.43 0.54 -0.30
N TYR A 96 -18.38 -0.28 -0.17
CA TYR A 96 -17.00 0.22 -0.29
C TYR A 96 -16.64 0.48 -1.75
N GLN A 97 -15.94 1.58 -1.98
CA GLN A 97 -15.29 1.84 -3.27
C GLN A 97 -13.94 1.11 -3.29
N VAL A 98 -13.82 0.13 -4.15
CA VAL A 98 -12.62 -0.71 -4.27
C VAL A 98 -11.95 -0.46 -5.62
N LYS A 99 -10.67 -0.10 -5.58
CA LYS A 99 -9.81 -0.04 -6.77
C LYS A 99 -8.84 -1.21 -6.71
N VAL A 100 -8.65 -1.87 -7.85
CA VAL A 100 -7.69 -2.99 -7.97
C VAL A 100 -6.48 -2.54 -8.76
N GLN A 101 -5.29 -2.87 -8.25
CA GLN A 101 -4.02 -2.58 -8.90
C GLN A 101 -3.12 -3.81 -8.92
N ASP A 102 -2.32 -3.92 -9.98
CA ASP A 102 -1.26 -4.90 -10.04
C ASP A 102 -0.02 -4.40 -9.30
N VAL A 103 0.52 -5.26 -8.46
CA VAL A 103 1.71 -5.04 -7.66
C VAL A 103 2.60 -6.29 -7.68
N ILE A 104 3.87 -6.14 -7.29
CA ILE A 104 4.77 -7.28 -7.13
C ILE A 104 4.69 -7.77 -5.69
N GLY A 105 4.43 -9.06 -5.50
CA GLY A 105 4.61 -9.75 -4.23
C GLY A 105 5.89 -10.58 -4.26
N LEU A 106 6.80 -10.29 -3.34
CA LEU A 106 8.04 -11.04 -3.14
C LEU A 106 8.00 -11.70 -1.76
N VAL A 107 8.23 -12.99 -1.72
CA VAL A 107 8.55 -13.69 -0.48
C VAL A 107 10.06 -13.65 -0.35
N LEU A 108 10.56 -12.95 0.65
CA LEU A 108 11.98 -12.70 0.88
C LEU A 108 12.39 -13.30 2.22
N GLU A 109 13.62 -13.82 2.30
CA GLU A 109 14.21 -14.23 3.55
C GLU A 109 14.33 -13.01 4.49
N ASN A 110 14.00 -13.21 5.76
CA ASN A 110 14.00 -12.13 6.74
C ASN A 110 15.39 -11.92 7.34
N HIS A 111 16.26 -11.29 6.58
CA HIS A 111 17.62 -10.94 7.04
C HIS A 111 18.01 -9.50 6.64
N PRO A 112 18.94 -8.88 7.37
CA PRO A 112 19.42 -7.55 7.04
C PRO A 112 19.99 -7.47 5.62
N GLY A 113 19.60 -6.44 4.86
CA GLY A 113 20.11 -6.17 3.51
C GLY A 113 19.25 -6.67 2.37
N ILE A 114 18.28 -7.55 2.59
CA ILE A 114 17.45 -8.09 1.48
C ILE A 114 16.66 -6.99 0.76
N LEU A 115 16.07 -6.05 1.49
CA LEU A 115 15.35 -4.91 0.89
C LEU A 115 16.31 -3.97 0.14
N HIS A 116 17.52 -3.77 0.64
CA HIS A 116 18.54 -2.99 -0.06
C HIS A 116 18.88 -3.62 -1.41
N ARG A 117 19.03 -4.94 -1.46
CA ARG A 117 19.33 -5.66 -2.70
C ARG A 117 18.21 -5.49 -3.73
N VAL A 118 16.95 -5.69 -3.34
CA VAL A 118 15.78 -5.49 -4.21
C VAL A 118 15.72 -4.05 -4.72
N SER A 119 15.83 -3.08 -3.81
CA SER A 119 15.77 -1.66 -4.15
C SER A 119 16.91 -1.23 -5.09
N ARG A 120 18.10 -1.80 -4.92
CA ARG A 120 19.23 -1.53 -5.80
C ARG A 120 18.99 -2.07 -7.21
N ILE A 121 18.54 -3.32 -7.36
CA ILE A 121 18.22 -3.91 -8.67
C ILE A 121 17.21 -3.04 -9.43
N LEU A 122 16.14 -2.60 -8.74
CA LEU A 122 15.12 -1.75 -9.34
C LEU A 122 15.67 -0.36 -9.69
N GLY A 123 16.45 0.24 -8.80
CA GLY A 123 17.05 1.56 -8.98
C GLY A 123 18.07 1.60 -10.12
N ASP A 124 18.97 0.61 -10.20
CA ASP A 124 19.96 0.48 -11.28
C ASP A 124 19.29 0.33 -12.66
N ALA A 125 18.08 -0.25 -12.70
CA ALA A 125 17.27 -0.34 -13.91
C ALA A 125 16.41 0.90 -14.18
N GLY A 126 16.47 1.94 -13.34
CA GLY A 126 15.66 3.16 -13.47
C GLY A 126 14.18 2.97 -13.11
N ILE A 127 13.85 1.94 -12.34
CA ILE A 127 12.47 1.67 -11.89
C ILE A 127 12.25 2.30 -10.52
N ASN A 128 11.29 3.23 -10.44
CA ASN A 128 10.91 3.86 -9.19
C ASN A 128 9.98 2.96 -8.36
N ILE A 129 10.18 2.92 -7.05
CA ILE A 129 9.29 2.30 -6.08
C ILE A 129 8.37 3.38 -5.52
N ALA A 130 7.07 3.31 -5.85
CA ALA A 130 6.10 4.27 -5.35
C ALA A 130 5.81 4.06 -3.86
N TYR A 131 5.69 2.80 -3.45
CA TYR A 131 5.58 2.37 -2.06
C TYR A 131 5.93 0.90 -1.93
N THR A 132 6.27 0.52 -0.71
CA THR A 132 6.45 -0.88 -0.30
C THR A 132 5.94 -1.07 1.11
N TYR A 133 5.43 -2.26 1.39
CA TYR A 133 5.09 -2.71 2.74
C TYR A 133 5.25 -4.22 2.83
N GLY A 134 5.45 -4.71 4.04
CA GLY A 134 5.67 -6.13 4.28
C GLY A 134 4.69 -6.69 5.30
N SER A 135 4.45 -8.00 5.24
CA SER A 135 3.89 -8.80 6.30
C SER A 135 4.88 -9.89 6.65
N GLY A 136 5.28 -9.96 7.90
CA GLY A 136 6.19 -10.99 8.39
C GLY A 136 5.98 -11.18 9.88
N PHE A 137 6.14 -12.41 10.33
CA PHE A 137 6.21 -12.72 11.75
C PHE A 137 7.67 -12.81 12.17
N SER A 138 8.00 -12.34 13.37
CA SER A 138 9.36 -12.32 13.89
C SER A 138 10.07 -13.70 13.84
N ASP A 139 9.32 -14.78 13.89
CA ASP A 139 9.80 -16.16 13.91
C ASP A 139 9.73 -16.85 12.54
N SER A 140 9.34 -16.15 11.48
CA SER A 140 9.30 -16.71 10.14
C SER A 140 10.61 -16.45 9.40
N GLU A 141 11.13 -17.49 8.74
CA GLU A 141 12.33 -17.38 7.88
C GLU A 141 12.08 -16.51 6.65
N ALA A 142 10.82 -16.21 6.32
CA ALA A 142 10.43 -15.44 5.15
C ALA A 142 9.28 -14.47 5.44
N ALA A 143 9.30 -13.33 4.75
CA ALA A 143 8.28 -12.28 4.81
C ALA A 143 7.76 -11.96 3.41
N LEU A 144 6.46 -11.68 3.30
CA LEU A 144 5.86 -11.19 2.07
C LEU A 144 6.03 -9.68 1.99
N PHE A 145 6.73 -9.21 0.96
CA PHE A 145 6.85 -7.78 0.64
C PHE A 145 6.08 -7.45 -0.62
N ILE A 146 5.34 -6.36 -0.56
CA ILE A 146 4.57 -5.81 -1.67
C ILE A 146 5.27 -4.57 -2.19
N PHE A 147 5.45 -4.49 -3.50
CA PHE A 147 6.07 -3.35 -4.18
C PHE A 147 5.13 -2.81 -5.26
N LYS A 148 4.84 -1.52 -5.20
CA LYS A 148 4.28 -0.78 -6.32
C LYS A 148 5.40 -0.05 -7.03
N VAL A 149 5.62 -0.40 -8.28
CA VAL A 149 6.72 0.11 -9.11
C VAL A 149 6.19 0.88 -10.32
N SER A 150 7.05 1.72 -10.91
CA SER A 150 6.69 2.52 -12.09
C SER A 150 6.57 1.70 -13.36
N ASP A 151 7.28 0.57 -13.45
CA ASP A 151 7.28 -0.33 -14.60
C ASP A 151 7.23 -1.79 -14.11
N LEU A 152 6.02 -2.34 -14.09
CA LEU A 152 5.76 -3.69 -13.59
C LEU A 152 6.41 -4.76 -14.47
N GLU A 153 6.27 -4.65 -15.79
CA GLU A 153 6.75 -5.66 -16.74
C GLU A 153 8.27 -5.74 -16.72
N LYS A 154 8.94 -4.59 -16.77
CA LYS A 154 10.39 -4.53 -16.67
C LYS A 154 10.89 -5.08 -15.32
N ALA A 155 10.23 -4.73 -14.22
CA ALA A 155 10.60 -5.23 -12.90
C ALA A 155 10.48 -6.76 -12.80
N LEU A 156 9.44 -7.35 -13.37
CA LEU A 156 9.26 -8.81 -13.41
C LEU A 156 10.37 -9.53 -14.21
N THR A 157 10.94 -8.85 -15.20
CA THR A 157 12.01 -9.42 -16.03
C THR A 157 13.37 -9.42 -15.33
N ILE A 158 13.64 -8.38 -14.52
CA ILE A 158 14.98 -8.18 -13.92
C ILE A 158 15.13 -8.72 -12.50
N LEU A 159 14.01 -8.88 -11.78
CA LEU A 159 14.05 -9.44 -10.43
C LEU A 159 14.22 -10.95 -10.51
N PRO A 160 15.28 -11.52 -9.92
CA PRO A 160 15.47 -12.98 -9.90
C PRO A 160 14.42 -13.67 -9.03
N ASP A 161 14.11 -14.92 -9.38
CA ASP A 161 13.19 -15.78 -8.63
C ASP A 161 13.82 -17.16 -8.44
N PRO A 162 14.22 -17.58 -7.25
CA PRO A 162 14.17 -16.86 -5.98
C PRO A 162 15.22 -15.74 -5.87
N LEU A 163 14.94 -14.75 -5.03
CA LEU A 163 15.90 -13.78 -4.55
C LEU A 163 16.68 -14.41 -3.37
N THR A 164 17.77 -15.05 -3.68
CA THR A 164 18.73 -15.61 -2.69
C THR A 164 19.83 -14.61 -2.37
#